data_70a901316a4890f435f4008bf3fe4342
#
_entry.id   70a901316a4890f435f4008bf3fe4342
#
_cell.length_a   1.000
_cell.length_b   1.000
_cell.length_c   1.000
_cell.angle_alpha   90.00
_cell.angle_beta   90.00
_cell.angle_gamma   90.00
#
_symmetry.space_group_name_H-M   'P 1'
#
loop_
_entity.id
_entity.type
_entity.pdbx_description
1 polymer ?
#
loop_
_entity_poly.entity_id
_entity_poly.type
_entity_poly.pdbx_seq_one_letter_code
_entity_poly.pdbx_strand_id
1 'polypeptide(L)'
;MSLTKKIVLGLAIILILSFFVPMMYYEILTAIHLDEFTNIREQFEEINICDPPKAAVVIEYSKDKAVLYCYDNNYGNLATFVKQEGQWVIEEIDTRWARRGNADERVWPYILHPTFGWLFGESWPRGNLS
;
A
#
# COMPACT_ATOMS: atom_id res chain seq x y z
N MET A 1 -5.57 -12.14 37.58
CA MET A 1 -5.29 -12.75 36.25
C MET A 1 -4.09 -13.67 36.39
N SER A 2 -4.19 -14.90 35.89
CA SER A 2 -3.08 -15.84 35.91
C SER A 2 -1.92 -15.36 35.02
N LEU A 3 -0.72 -15.89 35.26
CA LEU A 3 0.44 -15.56 34.44
C LEU A 3 0.22 -15.92 32.99
N THR A 4 -0.38 -17.08 32.70
CA THR A 4 -0.69 -17.52 31.34
C THR A 4 -1.61 -16.52 30.64
N LYS A 5 -2.65 -16.03 31.29
CA LYS A 5 -3.57 -15.05 30.72
C LYS A 5 -2.87 -13.71 30.44
N LYS A 6 -1.95 -13.29 31.32
CA LYS A 6 -1.16 -12.07 31.12
C LYS A 6 -0.26 -12.20 29.91
N ILE A 7 0.39 -13.34 29.72
CA ILE A 7 1.25 -13.60 28.57
C ILE A 7 0.44 -13.58 27.28
N VAL A 8 -0.71 -14.29 27.26
CA VAL A 8 -1.59 -14.32 26.08
C VAL A 8 -2.08 -12.92 25.74
N LEU A 9 -2.50 -12.14 26.73
CA LEU A 9 -2.95 -10.76 26.51
C LEU A 9 -1.80 -9.90 25.97
N GLY A 10 -0.60 -10.02 26.51
CA GLY A 10 0.57 -9.29 26.04
C GLY A 10 0.90 -9.61 24.58
N LEU A 11 0.87 -10.90 24.21
CA LEU A 11 1.10 -11.32 22.82
C LEU A 11 0.02 -10.80 21.89
N ALA A 12 -1.24 -10.83 22.31
CA ALA A 12 -2.34 -10.29 21.51
C ALA A 12 -2.17 -8.79 21.27
N ILE A 13 -1.77 -8.04 22.29
CA ILE A 13 -1.51 -6.59 22.14
C ILE A 13 -0.36 -6.34 21.16
N ILE A 14 0.73 -7.11 21.26
CA ILE A 14 1.86 -6.97 20.34
C ILE A 14 1.44 -7.25 18.91
N LEU A 15 0.63 -8.28 18.66
CA LEU A 15 0.13 -8.59 17.32
C LEU A 15 -0.75 -7.48 16.77
N ILE A 16 -1.66 -6.95 17.60
CA ILE A 16 -2.54 -5.85 17.21
C ILE A 16 -1.72 -4.61 16.85
N LEU A 17 -0.73 -4.27 17.68
CA LEU A 17 0.12 -3.10 17.44
C LEU A 17 0.98 -3.29 16.19
N SER A 18 1.50 -4.49 15.94
CA SER A 18 2.31 -4.76 14.75
C SER A 18 1.51 -4.65 13.46
N PHE A 19 0.17 -4.76 13.53
CA PHE A 19 -0.71 -4.57 12.39
C PHE A 19 -1.11 -3.09 12.24
N PHE A 20 -1.57 -2.47 13.32
CA PHE A 20 -2.15 -1.13 13.26
C PHE A 20 -1.13 0.00 13.22
N VAL A 21 0.02 -0.15 13.89
CA VAL A 21 1.03 0.92 13.90
C VAL A 21 1.61 1.17 12.51
N PRO A 22 2.05 0.15 11.75
CA PRO A 22 2.49 0.39 10.37
C PRO A 22 1.37 0.94 9.49
N MET A 23 0.14 0.44 9.64
CA MET A 23 -1.00 0.90 8.86
C MET A 23 -1.26 2.39 9.11
N MET A 24 -1.27 2.83 10.37
CA MET A 24 -1.45 4.23 10.70
C MET A 24 -0.33 5.10 10.14
N TYR A 25 0.90 4.64 10.23
CA TYR A 25 2.05 5.35 9.70
C TYR A 25 1.92 5.54 8.18
N TYR A 26 1.58 4.47 7.46
CA TYR A 26 1.41 4.55 6.00
C TYR A 26 0.22 5.42 5.61
N GLU A 27 -0.86 5.36 6.36
CA GLU A 27 -2.03 6.21 6.11
C GLU A 27 -1.70 7.69 6.33
N ILE A 28 -0.90 8.01 7.33
CA ILE A 28 -0.46 9.38 7.58
C ILE A 28 0.46 9.85 6.44
N LEU A 29 1.42 9.05 6.02
CA LEU A 29 2.26 9.37 4.87
C LEU A 29 1.43 9.63 3.62
N THR A 30 0.43 8.79 3.40
CA THR A 30 -0.46 8.92 2.25
C THR A 30 -1.27 10.21 2.32
N ALA A 31 -1.82 10.52 3.48
CA ALA A 31 -2.60 11.74 3.66
C ALA A 31 -1.78 13.02 3.43
N ILE A 32 -0.49 12.97 3.79
CA ILE A 32 0.39 14.13 3.64
C ILE A 32 0.96 14.24 2.22
N HIS A 33 1.34 13.13 1.61
CA HIS A 33 2.20 13.14 0.42
C HIS A 33 1.54 12.65 -0.87
N LEU A 34 0.40 11.98 -0.83
CA LEU A 34 -0.18 11.40 -2.04
C LEU A 34 -0.46 12.44 -3.12
N ASP A 35 -0.84 13.65 -2.73
CA ASP A 35 -1.13 14.74 -3.68
C ASP A 35 0.09 15.15 -4.51
N GLU A 36 1.29 14.83 -4.07
CA GLU A 36 2.52 15.09 -4.81
C GLU A 36 2.69 14.17 -6.01
N PHE A 37 2.01 13.02 -6.00
CA PHE A 37 2.12 12.00 -7.04
C PHE A 37 0.98 12.16 -8.05
N THR A 38 1.14 13.13 -8.94
CA THR A 38 0.18 13.35 -10.01
C THR A 38 0.39 12.32 -11.12
N ASN A 39 -0.65 12.04 -11.89
CA ASN A 39 -0.57 11.19 -13.08
C ASN A 39 -0.12 9.75 -12.81
N ILE A 40 -0.41 9.19 -11.62
CA ILE A 40 -0.06 7.80 -11.32
C ILE A 40 -0.70 6.86 -12.33
N ARG A 41 -2.00 7.01 -12.59
CA ARG A 41 -2.73 6.13 -13.50
C ARG A 41 -2.20 6.23 -14.91
N GLU A 42 -1.95 7.44 -15.37
CA GLU A 42 -1.41 7.70 -16.70
C GLU A 42 -0.03 7.08 -16.87
N GLN A 43 0.81 7.14 -15.86
CA GLN A 43 2.12 6.50 -15.90
C GLN A 43 2.02 4.98 -15.98
N PHE A 44 1.07 4.36 -15.27
CA PHE A 44 0.82 2.93 -15.40
C PHE A 44 0.33 2.56 -16.80
N GLU A 45 -0.53 3.38 -17.37
CA GLU A 45 -1.01 3.17 -18.76
C GLU A 45 0.13 3.23 -19.76
N GLU A 46 1.06 4.17 -19.61
CA GLU A 46 2.21 4.31 -20.50
C GLU A 46 3.15 3.10 -20.43
N ILE A 47 3.36 2.56 -19.24
CA ILE A 47 4.20 1.40 -19.04
C ILE A 47 3.53 0.12 -19.58
N ASN A 48 2.20 0.05 -19.48
CA ASN A 48 1.37 -1.03 -20.02
C ASN A 48 1.76 -2.43 -19.52
N ILE A 49 2.21 -2.52 -18.27
CA ILE A 49 2.53 -3.81 -17.65
C ILE A 49 1.31 -4.41 -16.97
N CYS A 50 0.45 -3.57 -16.41
CA CYS A 50 -0.75 -3.98 -15.70
C CYS A 50 -1.80 -2.87 -15.78
N ASP A 51 -3.01 -3.17 -15.35
CA ASP A 51 -4.07 -2.19 -15.31
C ASP A 51 -3.72 -1.04 -14.36
N PRO A 52 -4.18 0.18 -14.64
CA PRO A 52 -3.98 1.30 -13.72
C PRO A 52 -4.58 0.99 -12.34
N PRO A 53 -3.89 1.33 -11.25
CA PRO A 53 -4.40 1.05 -9.92
C PRO A 53 -5.59 1.93 -9.56
N LYS A 54 -6.45 1.43 -8.68
CA LYS A 54 -7.57 2.19 -8.13
C LYS A 54 -7.18 2.95 -6.87
N ALA A 55 -6.15 2.51 -6.19
CA ALA A 55 -5.72 3.12 -4.94
C ALA A 55 -4.21 2.98 -4.78
N ALA A 56 -3.63 3.87 -3.99
CA ALA A 56 -2.22 3.85 -3.66
C ALA A 56 -2.01 4.27 -2.21
N VAL A 57 -1.03 3.65 -1.57
CA VAL A 57 -0.60 3.97 -0.21
C VAL A 57 0.89 4.27 -0.25
N VAL A 58 1.30 5.40 0.33
CA VAL A 58 2.71 5.75 0.44
C VAL A 58 3.31 4.96 1.61
N ILE A 59 4.21 4.04 1.32
CA ILE A 59 4.84 3.20 2.34
C ILE A 59 6.27 3.61 2.66
N GLU A 60 6.90 4.35 1.77
CA GLU A 60 8.24 4.89 2.00
C GLU A 60 8.32 6.24 1.30
N TYR A 61 8.89 7.24 1.99
CA TYR A 61 8.98 8.57 1.44
C TYR A 61 10.29 9.23 1.84
N SER A 62 10.98 9.75 0.86
CA SER A 62 12.12 10.62 1.05
C SER A 62 12.07 11.76 0.03
N LYS A 63 13.00 12.67 0.10
CA LYS A 63 13.04 13.84 -0.78
C LYS A 63 13.14 13.48 -2.26
N ASP A 64 13.87 12.41 -2.57
CA ASP A 64 14.21 12.05 -3.95
C ASP A 64 13.63 10.71 -4.40
N LYS A 65 13.10 9.92 -3.47
CA LYS A 65 12.60 8.58 -3.75
C LYS A 65 11.42 8.25 -2.86
N ALA A 66 10.45 7.56 -3.41
CA ALA A 66 9.30 7.07 -2.66
C ALA A 66 8.86 5.72 -3.20
N VAL A 67 8.26 4.92 -2.33
CA VAL A 67 7.65 3.65 -2.72
C VAL A 67 6.18 3.69 -2.36
N LEU A 68 5.33 3.40 -3.34
CA LEU A 68 3.90 3.36 -3.18
C LEU A 68 3.39 1.96 -3.42
N TYR A 69 2.49 1.52 -2.54
CA TYR A 69 1.73 0.29 -2.78
C TYR A 69 0.49 0.66 -3.60
N CYS A 70 0.51 0.31 -4.89
CA CYS A 70 -0.56 0.62 -5.82
C CYS A 70 -1.34 -0.65 -6.12
N TYR A 71 -2.64 -0.63 -5.90
CA TYR A 71 -3.43 -1.85 -6.00
C TYR A 71 -4.83 -1.61 -6.56
N ASP A 72 -5.41 -2.69 -7.07
CA ASP A 72 -6.83 -2.79 -7.39
C ASP A 72 -7.33 -4.17 -6.95
N ASN A 73 -8.45 -4.63 -7.49
CA ASN A 73 -8.99 -5.94 -7.13
C ASN A 73 -8.22 -7.12 -7.75
N ASN A 74 -7.37 -6.86 -8.73
CA ASN A 74 -6.68 -7.88 -9.50
C ASN A 74 -5.18 -7.93 -9.24
N TYR A 75 -4.56 -6.81 -8.90
CA TYR A 75 -3.10 -6.70 -8.76
C TYR A 75 -2.74 -5.85 -7.55
N GLY A 76 -1.62 -6.20 -6.93
CA GLY A 76 -0.96 -5.35 -5.95
C GLY A 76 0.49 -5.17 -6.35
N ASN A 77 0.92 -3.93 -6.53
CA ASN A 77 2.26 -3.59 -7.02
C ASN A 77 2.96 -2.64 -6.06
N LEU A 78 4.27 -2.83 -5.90
CA LEU A 78 5.12 -1.80 -5.30
C LEU A 78 5.73 -1.00 -6.43
N ALA A 79 5.37 0.26 -6.51
CA ALA A 79 5.91 1.18 -7.51
C ALA A 79 6.95 2.09 -6.85
N THR A 80 8.14 2.08 -7.39
CA THR A 80 9.22 2.97 -6.93
C THR A 80 9.21 4.22 -7.79
N PHE A 81 9.09 5.38 -7.15
CA PHE A 81 9.11 6.67 -7.80
C PHE A 81 10.41 7.39 -7.47
N VAL A 82 10.96 8.06 -8.46
CA VAL A 82 12.12 8.94 -8.28
C VAL A 82 11.74 10.34 -8.76
N LYS A 83 12.38 11.36 -8.17
CA LYS A 83 12.13 12.74 -8.58
C LYS A 83 13.04 13.11 -9.71
N GLN A 84 12.44 13.49 -10.83
CA GLN A 84 13.15 13.98 -12.03
C GLN A 84 12.57 15.34 -12.41
N GLU A 85 13.43 16.35 -12.42
CA GLU A 85 13.02 17.72 -12.76
C GLU A 85 11.82 18.22 -11.95
N GLY A 86 11.83 17.85 -10.65
CA GLY A 86 10.76 18.25 -9.73
C GLY A 86 9.49 17.43 -9.80
N GLN A 87 9.47 16.39 -10.62
CA GLN A 87 8.28 15.54 -10.78
C GLN A 87 8.58 14.09 -10.39
N TRP A 88 7.57 13.44 -9.80
CA TRP A 88 7.65 12.03 -9.45
C TRP A 88 7.40 11.17 -10.69
N VAL A 89 8.36 10.31 -11.02
CA VAL A 89 8.30 9.41 -12.18
C VAL A 89 8.53 7.98 -11.72
N ILE A 90 7.78 7.03 -12.27
CA ILE A 90 7.94 5.61 -11.94
C ILE A 90 9.27 5.12 -12.50
N GLU A 91 10.12 4.58 -11.62
CA GLU A 91 11.38 3.94 -12.00
C GLU A 91 11.21 2.43 -12.16
N GLU A 92 10.42 1.81 -11.27
CA GLU A 92 10.27 0.37 -11.23
C GLU A 92 8.89 0.00 -10.70
N ILE A 93 8.31 -1.09 -11.23
CA ILE A 93 7.08 -1.69 -10.72
C ILE A 93 7.37 -3.14 -10.39
N ASP A 94 7.09 -3.53 -9.15
CA ASP A 94 7.25 -4.91 -8.68
C ASP A 94 5.88 -5.45 -8.28
N THR A 95 5.36 -6.38 -9.07
CA THR A 95 4.06 -7.00 -8.78
C THR A 95 4.21 -7.99 -7.63
N ARG A 96 3.53 -7.70 -6.53
CA ARG A 96 3.58 -8.53 -5.33
C ARG A 96 2.54 -9.63 -5.34
N TRP A 97 1.34 -9.33 -5.80
CA TRP A 97 0.30 -10.35 -5.93
C TRP A 97 -0.57 -10.06 -7.13
N ALA A 98 -1.17 -11.11 -7.65
CA ALA A 98 -2.15 -11.01 -8.73
C ALA A 98 -3.25 -12.02 -8.48
N ARG A 99 -4.48 -11.64 -8.80
CA ARG A 99 -5.63 -12.52 -8.61
C ARG A 99 -5.53 -13.77 -9.48
N ARG A 100 -4.97 -13.62 -10.66
CA ARG A 100 -4.73 -14.73 -11.61
C ARG A 100 -3.25 -14.76 -11.96
N GLY A 101 -2.50 -15.61 -11.30
CA GLY A 101 -1.08 -15.71 -11.55
C GLY A 101 -0.36 -16.38 -10.39
N ASN A 102 0.95 -16.42 -10.48
CA ASN A 102 1.80 -17.09 -9.50
C ASN A 102 2.34 -16.16 -8.42
N ALA A 103 2.15 -14.85 -8.55
CA ALA A 103 2.61 -13.90 -7.56
C ALA A 103 1.56 -13.79 -6.44
N ASP A 104 1.96 -14.05 -5.21
CA ASP A 104 1.09 -13.95 -4.04
C ASP A 104 1.88 -13.50 -2.81
N GLU A 105 2.61 -12.41 -2.96
CA GLU A 105 3.35 -11.78 -1.85
C GLU A 105 2.56 -10.59 -1.35
N ARG A 106 1.90 -10.75 -0.22
CA ARG A 106 1.09 -9.68 0.36
C ARG A 106 1.97 -8.62 0.99
N VAL A 107 1.54 -7.38 0.88
CA VAL A 107 2.24 -6.24 1.47
C VAL A 107 1.68 -5.97 2.87
N TRP A 108 2.51 -6.14 3.89
CA TRP A 108 2.10 -5.90 5.27
C TRP A 108 1.88 -4.40 5.53
N PRO A 109 0.83 -3.95 6.23
CA PRO A 109 -0.25 -4.74 6.83
C PRO A 109 -1.45 -4.96 5.91
N TYR A 110 -1.32 -4.71 4.62
CA TYR A 110 -2.43 -4.79 3.66
C TYR A 110 -2.62 -6.20 3.09
N ILE A 111 -2.36 -7.22 3.91
CA ILE A 111 -2.42 -8.62 3.50
C ILE A 111 -3.84 -9.08 3.14
N LEU A 112 -4.85 -8.35 3.59
CA LEU A 112 -6.25 -8.73 3.41
C LEU A 112 -6.93 -8.01 2.25
N HIS A 113 -6.21 -7.17 1.52
CA HIS A 113 -6.74 -6.61 0.28
C HIS A 113 -6.71 -7.66 -0.84
N PRO A 114 -7.72 -7.67 -1.68
CA PRO A 114 -8.94 -6.87 -1.64
C PRO A 114 -10.03 -7.43 -0.73
N THR A 115 -9.73 -8.50 0.02
CA THR A 115 -10.70 -9.30 0.77
C THR A 115 -11.51 -8.49 1.79
N PHE A 116 -10.91 -7.44 2.35
CA PHE A 116 -11.54 -6.60 3.38
C PHE A 116 -12.12 -5.30 2.84
N GLY A 117 -12.36 -5.22 1.53
CA GLY A 117 -13.07 -4.07 0.97
C GLY A 117 -14.43 -3.82 1.60
N TRP A 118 -15.12 -4.89 2.03
CA TRP A 118 -16.41 -4.78 2.69
C TRP A 118 -16.32 -4.10 4.07
N LEU A 119 -15.18 -4.23 4.77
CA LEU A 119 -15.00 -3.64 6.10
C LEU A 119 -14.55 -2.20 6.03
N PHE A 120 -13.65 -1.90 5.10
CA PHE A 120 -13.03 -0.58 4.99
C PHE A 120 -13.62 0.29 3.89
N GLY A 121 -14.46 -0.30 3.01
CA GLY A 121 -15.03 0.40 1.87
C GLY A 121 -14.04 0.56 0.72
N GLU A 122 -14.56 0.96 -0.44
CA GLU A 122 -13.73 1.17 -1.64
C GLU A 122 -12.82 2.39 -1.52
N SER A 123 -13.17 3.32 -0.62
CA SER A 123 -12.35 4.51 -0.36
C SER A 123 -11.25 4.28 0.66
N TRP A 124 -11.18 3.10 1.24
CA TRP A 124 -10.13 2.74 2.16
C TRP A 124 -9.02 1.96 1.44
N PRO A 125 -7.75 2.23 1.69
CA PRO A 125 -7.23 3.40 2.39
C PRO A 125 -7.48 4.71 1.61
N ARG A 126 -7.11 5.85 2.19
CA ARG A 126 -7.36 7.17 1.62
C ARG A 126 -6.72 7.43 0.26
N GLY A 127 -5.96 6.49 -0.25
CA GLY A 127 -5.26 6.59 -1.52
C GLY A 127 -6.11 6.32 -2.75
N ASN A 128 -7.41 6.54 -2.71
CA ASN A 128 -8.30 6.31 -3.85
C ASN A 128 -7.93 7.23 -5.01
N LEU A 129 -7.64 6.64 -6.17
CA LEU A 129 -7.20 7.33 -7.38
C LEU A 129 -8.32 7.52 -8.41
N SER A 130 -9.52 7.08 -8.11
CA SER A 130 -10.64 7.20 -9.03
C SER A 130 -11.20 8.62 -9.14
#